data_2460e85adeebfff5b48586750a6d782e
#
_entry.id   2460e85adeebfff5b48586750a6d782e
#
_cell.length_a   1.000
_cell.length_b   1.000
_cell.length_c   1.000
_cell.angle_alpha   90.00
_cell.angle_beta   90.00
_cell.angle_gamma   90.00
#
_symmetry.space_group_name_H-M   'P 1'
#
loop_
_entity.id
_entity.type
_entity.pdbx_description
1 polymer ?
#
loop_
_entity_poly.entity_id
_entity_poly.type
_entity_poly.pdbx_seq_one_letter_code
_entity_poly.pdbx_strand_id
1 'polypeptide(L)'
;MNFLEERIVKDGIVKEGNVLKVDSFLNHQMDIKLLNQMGAEFKKRFADKNINKILTIEASGIGIACIVAEHFDVPVVFAKKSQSINLDGEMYVAEVESFTHKCKNNVCLLYTSPSPRDPKTS
;
A
#
# COMPACT_ATOMS: atom_id res chain seq x y z
N MET A 1 -0.16 6.59 16.45
CA MET A 1 0.84 5.50 16.50
C MET A 1 2.15 6.03 17.06
N ASN A 2 2.29 6.00 18.36
CA ASN A 2 3.47 6.56 19.02
C ASN A 2 4.77 5.87 18.60
N PHE A 3 4.74 4.55 18.40
CA PHE A 3 5.92 3.80 17.98
C PHE A 3 6.42 4.22 16.60
N LEU A 4 5.52 4.57 15.70
CA LEU A 4 5.88 5.03 14.36
C LEU A 4 6.46 6.45 14.42
N GLU A 5 5.82 7.32 15.19
CA GLU A 5 6.31 8.69 15.37
C GLU A 5 7.70 8.70 15.97
N GLU A 6 7.94 7.87 16.99
CA GLU A 6 9.25 7.73 17.60
C GLU A 6 10.30 7.23 16.61
N ARG A 7 9.95 6.27 15.77
CA ARG A 7 10.85 5.73 14.78
C ARG A 7 11.18 6.77 13.70
N ILE A 8 10.20 7.56 13.27
CA ILE A 8 10.42 8.63 12.29
C ILE A 8 11.37 9.68 12.86
N VAL A 9 11.19 10.06 14.11
CA VAL A 9 12.07 11.04 14.76
C VAL A 9 13.49 10.47 14.90
N LYS A 10 13.61 9.20 15.24
CA LYS A 10 14.91 8.56 15.47
C LYS A 10 15.69 8.32 14.17
N ASP A 11 15.05 7.74 13.17
CA ASP A 11 15.72 7.23 11.97
C ASP A 11 15.35 7.95 10.67
N GLY A 12 14.34 8.81 10.70
CA GLY A 12 13.95 9.58 9.54
C GLY A 12 14.96 10.69 9.24
N ILE A 13 15.17 10.96 7.97
CA ILE A 13 16.10 12.01 7.51
C ILE A 13 15.29 13.06 6.76
N VAL A 14 15.37 14.32 7.22
CA VAL A 14 14.71 15.43 6.56
C VAL A 14 15.67 16.06 5.55
N LYS A 15 15.24 16.13 4.31
CA LYS A 15 15.99 16.76 3.22
C LYS A 15 15.38 18.12 2.88
N GLU A 16 16.08 18.91 2.07
CA GLU A 16 15.55 20.18 1.58
C GLU A 16 14.25 19.97 0.82
N GLY A 17 13.37 20.97 0.84
CA GLY A 17 12.07 20.90 0.18
C GLY A 17 11.04 20.09 0.97
N ASN A 18 11.22 19.94 2.26
CA ASN A 18 10.30 19.21 3.15
C ASN A 18 10.17 17.73 2.78
N VAL A 19 11.24 17.12 2.32
CA VAL A 19 11.28 15.69 2.01
C VAL A 19 11.74 14.93 3.24
N LEU A 20 10.90 13.99 3.70
CA LEU A 20 11.24 13.07 4.77
C LEU A 20 11.64 11.73 4.17
N LYS A 21 12.85 11.29 4.45
CA LYS A 21 13.35 9.98 3.99
C LYS A 21 13.21 8.96 5.10
N VAL A 22 12.50 7.89 4.78
CA VAL A 22 12.25 6.77 5.69
C VAL A 22 12.74 5.44 5.09
N ASP A 23 13.74 5.53 4.20
CA ASP A 23 14.21 4.40 3.40
C ASP A 23 14.76 3.25 4.23
N SER A 24 15.27 3.56 5.42
CA SER A 24 15.90 2.53 6.26
C SER A 24 14.91 1.60 6.94
N PHE A 25 13.62 1.94 6.95
CA PHE A 25 12.64 1.11 7.65
C PHE A 25 11.28 0.99 6.96
N LEU A 26 10.94 1.85 6.02
CA LEU A 26 9.63 1.84 5.37
C LEU A 26 9.65 1.75 3.84
N ASN A 27 10.80 1.88 3.20
CA ASN A 27 10.83 1.96 1.75
C ASN A 27 11.84 0.98 1.16
N HIS A 28 13.12 1.36 1.03
CA HIS A 28 14.14 0.47 0.47
C HIS A 28 14.44 -0.69 1.39
N GLN A 29 14.40 -0.46 2.68
CA GLN A 29 14.47 -1.50 3.69
C GLN A 29 13.21 -1.43 4.53
N MET A 30 12.64 -2.59 4.82
CA MET A 30 11.39 -2.68 5.55
C MET A 30 11.64 -3.39 6.88
N ASP A 31 11.39 -2.69 7.96
CA ASP A 31 11.46 -3.26 9.29
C ASP A 31 10.18 -4.03 9.57
N ILE A 32 10.27 -5.35 9.48
CA ILE A 32 9.10 -6.22 9.58
C ILE A 32 8.42 -6.10 10.96
N LYS A 33 9.20 -5.96 12.00
CA LYS A 33 8.65 -5.78 13.35
C LYS A 33 7.82 -4.49 13.44
N LEU A 34 8.34 -3.42 12.87
CA LEU A 34 7.61 -2.14 12.80
C LEU A 34 6.33 -2.29 11.99
N LEU A 35 6.39 -2.95 10.84
CA LEU A 35 5.23 -3.16 9.98
C LEU A 35 4.17 -4.02 10.67
N ASN A 36 4.57 -5.01 11.45
CA ASN A 36 3.64 -5.81 12.24
C ASN A 36 2.96 -4.97 13.32
N GLN A 37 3.69 -4.06 13.95
CA GLN A 37 3.10 -3.14 14.92
C GLN A 37 2.08 -2.22 14.25
N MET A 38 2.39 -1.74 13.05
CA MET A 38 1.47 -0.94 12.25
C MET A 38 0.22 -1.73 11.87
N GLY A 39 0.40 -2.98 11.43
CA GLY A 39 -0.73 -3.85 11.08
C GLY A 39 -1.66 -4.10 12.26
N ALA A 40 -1.11 -4.35 13.43
CA ALA A 40 -1.89 -4.51 14.64
C ALA A 40 -2.67 -3.24 15.00
N GLU A 41 -2.05 -2.09 14.82
CA GLU A 41 -2.69 -0.80 15.08
C GLU A 41 -3.82 -0.54 14.09
N PHE A 42 -3.62 -0.83 12.82
CA PHE A 42 -4.70 -0.72 11.83
C PHE A 42 -5.85 -1.66 12.15
N LYS A 43 -5.55 -2.88 12.53
CA LYS A 43 -6.59 -3.85 12.93
C LYS A 43 -7.43 -3.31 14.09
N LYS A 44 -6.78 -2.69 15.04
CA LYS A 44 -7.44 -2.09 16.20
C LYS A 44 -8.34 -0.92 15.78
N ARG A 45 -7.82 -0.05 14.92
CA ARG A 45 -8.54 1.15 14.48
C ARG A 45 -9.75 0.84 13.60
N PHE A 46 -9.68 -0.23 12.86
CA PHE A 46 -10.75 -0.64 11.94
C PHE A 46 -11.50 -1.88 12.42
N ALA A 47 -11.45 -2.16 13.73
CA ALA A 47 -12.07 -3.35 14.29
C ALA A 47 -13.59 -3.40 14.08
N ASP A 48 -14.24 -2.24 13.99
CA ASP A 48 -15.68 -2.13 13.77
C ASP A 48 -16.06 -2.15 12.28
N LYS A 49 -15.07 -2.26 11.40
CA LYS A 49 -15.29 -2.27 9.95
C LYS A 49 -15.15 -3.69 9.40
N ASN A 50 -15.97 -4.00 8.44
CA ASN A 50 -15.89 -5.29 7.76
C ASN A 50 -14.93 -5.16 6.57
N ILE A 51 -13.64 -5.29 6.85
CA ILE A 51 -12.60 -5.22 5.83
C ILE A 51 -12.46 -6.60 5.21
N ASN A 52 -12.68 -6.71 3.91
CA ASN A 52 -12.56 -7.98 3.21
C ASN A 52 -11.44 -8.00 2.16
N LYS A 53 -10.76 -6.87 1.98
CA LYS A 53 -9.71 -6.76 0.98
C LYS A 53 -8.85 -5.53 1.26
N ILE A 54 -7.57 -5.63 0.97
CA ILE A 54 -6.64 -4.49 1.04
C ILE A 54 -6.24 -4.13 -0.39
N LEU A 55 -6.35 -2.86 -0.75
CA LEU A 55 -5.95 -2.35 -2.06
C LEU A 55 -4.73 -1.45 -1.90
N THR A 56 -3.75 -1.66 -2.72
CA THR A 56 -2.57 -0.81 -2.77
C THR A 56 -2.13 -0.58 -4.21
N ILE A 57 -1.11 0.24 -4.39
CA ILE A 57 -0.55 0.56 -5.70
C ILE A 57 0.93 0.15 -5.70
N GLU A 58 1.37 -0.42 -6.82
CA GLU A 58 2.78 -0.75 -7.07
C GLU A 58 3.67 0.48 -6.82
N ALA A 59 4.86 0.40 -6.23
CA ALA A 59 5.43 -0.86 -5.78
C ALA A 59 5.68 -0.85 -4.27
N SER A 60 6.07 0.29 -3.68
CA SER A 60 6.54 0.35 -2.29
C SER A 60 5.47 0.00 -1.26
N GLY A 61 4.20 0.17 -1.61
CA GLY A 61 3.10 -0.15 -0.71
C GLY A 61 2.75 -1.62 -0.62
N ILE A 62 3.23 -2.45 -1.56
CA ILE A 62 2.83 -3.86 -1.61
C ILE A 62 3.28 -4.61 -0.37
N GLY A 63 4.52 -4.43 0.05
CA GLY A 63 5.03 -5.13 1.23
C GLY A 63 4.28 -4.76 2.49
N ILE A 64 4.02 -3.48 2.67
CA ILE A 64 3.25 -2.97 3.81
C ILE A 64 1.84 -3.56 3.79
N ALA A 65 1.20 -3.53 2.63
CA ALA A 65 -0.16 -4.06 2.47
C ALA A 65 -0.24 -5.54 2.80
N CYS A 66 0.75 -6.33 2.41
CA CYS A 66 0.78 -7.76 2.70
C CYS A 66 0.82 -8.03 4.20
N ILE A 67 1.62 -7.28 4.93
CA ILE A 67 1.71 -7.46 6.38
C ILE A 67 0.44 -7.00 7.08
N VAL A 68 -0.12 -5.86 6.65
CA VAL A 68 -1.41 -5.38 7.19
C VAL A 68 -2.51 -6.39 6.90
N ALA A 69 -2.55 -6.94 5.69
CA ALA A 69 -3.56 -7.92 5.29
C ALA A 69 -3.50 -9.20 6.11
N GLU A 70 -2.32 -9.60 6.54
CA GLU A 70 -2.17 -10.75 7.43
C GLU A 70 -2.91 -10.53 8.74
N HIS A 71 -2.87 -9.32 9.28
CA HIS A 71 -3.60 -8.99 10.51
C HIS A 71 -5.11 -8.99 10.31
N PHE A 72 -5.60 -8.70 9.11
CA PHE A 72 -7.03 -8.72 8.77
C PHE A 72 -7.48 -10.06 8.19
N ASP A 73 -6.56 -10.96 7.89
CA ASP A 73 -6.84 -12.24 7.25
C ASP A 73 -7.62 -12.07 5.94
N VAL A 74 -7.14 -11.18 5.09
CA VAL A 74 -7.77 -10.84 3.81
C VAL A 74 -6.73 -10.81 2.70
N PRO A 75 -7.16 -10.95 1.43
CA PRO A 75 -6.24 -10.83 0.31
C PRO A 75 -5.85 -9.38 0.03
N VAL A 76 -4.73 -9.23 -0.67
CA VAL A 76 -4.25 -7.95 -1.18
C VAL A 76 -4.46 -7.90 -2.68
N VAL A 77 -5.01 -6.81 -3.16
CA VAL A 77 -5.08 -6.49 -4.59
C VAL A 77 -4.19 -5.28 -4.82
N PHE A 78 -3.36 -5.32 -5.85
CA PHE A 78 -2.55 -4.16 -6.16
C PHE A 78 -2.73 -3.72 -7.59
N ALA A 79 -2.83 -2.41 -7.77
CA ALA A 79 -2.89 -1.78 -9.07
C ALA A 79 -1.46 -1.61 -9.60
N LYS A 80 -1.27 -1.94 -10.86
CA LYS A 80 0.03 -1.78 -11.51
C LYS A 80 0.13 -0.42 -12.16
N LYS A 81 1.33 0.14 -12.16
CA LYS A 81 1.59 1.46 -12.75
C LYS A 81 1.57 1.44 -14.26
N SER A 82 1.76 0.27 -14.86
CA SER A 82 1.70 0.12 -16.31
C SER A 82 0.90 -1.12 -16.67
N GLN A 83 0.22 -1.03 -17.82
CA GLN A 83 -0.56 -2.15 -18.32
C GLN A 83 0.36 -3.26 -18.82
N SER A 84 0.13 -4.47 -18.35
CA SER A 84 0.84 -5.63 -18.85
C SER A 84 0.18 -6.12 -20.15
N ILE A 85 0.99 -6.38 -21.17
CA ILE A 85 0.49 -6.91 -22.44
C ILE A 85 0.04 -8.37 -22.33
N ASN A 86 0.38 -9.04 -21.25
CA ASN A 86 0.06 -10.45 -21.02
C ASN A 86 -1.24 -10.66 -20.26
N LEU A 87 -1.92 -9.58 -19.87
CA LEU A 87 -3.17 -9.68 -19.13
C LEU A 87 -4.34 -9.76 -20.11
N ASP A 88 -5.15 -10.78 -19.93
CA ASP A 88 -6.42 -10.93 -20.62
C ASP A 88 -7.53 -10.36 -19.76
N GLY A 89 -8.56 -9.80 -20.40
CA GLY A 89 -9.71 -9.26 -19.73
C GLY A 89 -9.69 -7.76 -19.60
N GLU A 90 -10.74 -7.25 -19.01
CA GLU A 90 -10.91 -5.81 -18.83
C GLU A 90 -10.11 -5.32 -17.63
N MET A 91 -9.69 -4.07 -17.70
CA MET A 91 -8.94 -3.42 -16.63
C MET A 91 -9.50 -2.04 -16.35
N TYR A 92 -9.42 -1.64 -15.10
CA TYR A 92 -9.66 -0.27 -14.71
C TYR A 92 -8.35 0.48 -14.77
N VAL A 93 -8.34 1.65 -15.38
CA VAL A 93 -7.14 2.45 -15.58
C VAL A 93 -7.39 3.86 -15.08
N ALA A 94 -6.44 4.39 -14.33
CA ALA A 94 -6.42 5.80 -13.93
C ALA A 94 -5.04 6.37 -14.18
N GLU A 95 -4.98 7.63 -14.62
CA GLU A 95 -3.71 8.32 -14.82
C GLU A 95 -3.30 8.96 -13.49
N VAL A 96 -2.06 8.70 -13.08
CA VAL A 96 -1.50 9.23 -11.84
C VAL A 96 -0.16 9.87 -12.12
N GLU A 97 0.04 11.07 -11.61
CA GLU A 97 1.32 11.75 -11.71
C GLU A 97 2.25 11.28 -10.60
N SER A 98 3.45 10.84 -11.00
CA SER A 98 4.45 10.43 -10.04
C SER A 98 5.15 11.65 -9.44
N PHE A 99 5.09 11.76 -8.12
CA PHE A 99 5.74 12.84 -7.41
C PHE A 99 7.27 12.74 -7.49
N THR A 100 7.78 11.53 -7.40
CA THR A 100 9.22 11.28 -7.41
C THR A 100 9.82 11.40 -8.80
N HIS A 101 9.17 10.84 -9.79
CA HIS A 101 9.68 10.78 -11.17
C HIS A 101 9.19 11.94 -12.03
N LYS A 102 8.25 12.73 -11.52
CA LYS A 102 7.63 13.86 -12.23
C LYS A 102 7.08 13.46 -13.60
N CYS A 103 6.57 12.26 -13.70
CA CYS A 103 5.94 11.74 -14.90
C CYS A 103 4.57 11.18 -14.56
N LYS A 104 3.74 11.04 -15.59
CA LYS A 104 2.42 10.46 -15.44
C LYS A 104 2.48 8.98 -15.71
N ASN A 105 1.86 8.18 -14.85
CA ASN A 105 1.78 6.74 -15.01
C ASN A 105 0.32 6.32 -15.08
N ASN A 106 0.06 5.29 -15.87
CA ASN A 106 -1.24 4.64 -15.84
C ASN A 106 -1.24 3.60 -14.73
N VAL A 107 -2.23 3.72 -13.87
CA VAL A 107 -2.44 2.75 -12.79
C VAL A 107 -3.55 1.81 -13.23
N CYS A 108 -3.24 0.53 -13.30
CA CYS A 108 -4.12 -0.48 -13.87
C CYS A 108 -4.53 -1.50 -12.82
N LEU A 109 -5.83 -1.76 -12.74
CA LEU A 109 -6.40 -2.78 -11.88
C LEU A 109 -7.16 -3.77 -12.75
N LEU A 110 -6.85 -5.05 -12.62
CA LEU A 110 -7.49 -6.08 -13.42
C LEU A 110 -8.97 -6.18 -13.07
N TYR A 111 -9.84 -6.23 -14.10
CA TYR A 111 -11.28 -6.29 -13.91
C TYR A 111 -11.71 -7.48 -13.05
N THR A 112 -11.06 -8.62 -13.23
CA THR A 112 -11.38 -9.83 -12.45
C THR A 112 -10.92 -9.78 -11.00
N SER A 113 -10.14 -8.75 -10.65
CA SER A 113 -9.76 -8.53 -9.24
C SER A 113 -10.98 -8.04 -8.49
N PRO A 114 -11.40 -8.72 -7.41
CA PRO A 114 -12.57 -8.29 -6.69
C PRO A 114 -12.37 -6.93 -6.04
N SER A 115 -13.36 -6.06 -6.20
CA SER A 115 -13.37 -4.76 -5.52
C SER A 115 -13.94 -4.93 -4.11
N PRO A 116 -13.42 -4.17 -3.13
CA PRO A 116 -14.01 -4.17 -1.78
C PRO A 116 -15.49 -3.76 -1.76
N ARG A 117 -15.96 -3.11 -2.81
CA ARG A 117 -17.34 -2.66 -2.93
C ARG A 117 -18.24 -3.62 -3.69
N ASP A 118 -17.66 -4.66 -4.28
CA ASP A 118 -18.43 -5.62 -5.06
C ASP A 118 -19.04 -6.66 -4.13
N PRO A 119 -20.38 -6.73 -4.03
CA PRO A 119 -21.05 -7.69 -3.14
C PRO A 119 -20.86 -9.14 -3.55
N LYS A 120 -20.45 -9.38 -4.80
CA LYS A 120 -20.23 -10.75 -5.30
C LYS A 120 -18.94 -11.35 -4.79
N THR A 121 -18.07 -10.55 -4.19
CA THR A 121 -16.76 -10.98 -3.73
C THR A 121 -16.68 -11.17 -2.24
N SER A 122 -17.74 -10.95 -1.58
CA SER A 122 -17.82 -11.13 -0.14
C SER A 122 -17.68 -12.59 0.29
#